data_2403a1b0a732a0f7cb4b9ba74320f595
#
_entry.id   2403a1b0a732a0f7cb4b9ba74320f595
#
_cell.length_a   1.000
_cell.length_b   1.000
_cell.length_c   1.000
_cell.angle_alpha   90.00
_cell.angle_beta   90.00
_cell.angle_gamma   90.00
#
_symmetry.space_group_name_H-M   'P 1'
#
loop_
_entity.id
_entity.type
_entity.pdbx_description
1 polymer ?
#
loop_
_entity_poly.entity_id
_entity_poly.type
_entity_poly.pdbx_seq_one_letter_code
_entity_poly.pdbx_strand_id
1 'polypeptide(L)'
;MKKFISIILSVVMVFSMFSTVAFARNNENIVNFDGKTYNLTNEHPWVFVHGMGGWANYNGEAYWGGWADSEGDVIALYNSYGIEAYAAVVGPLSSAWDRACELYAQLTGTVVDYGEAHSQAHNHDRYGYDYTDNCLMGEPWDCKSAINLVGHSFGGPTVRLFTSLLAYGDKDEIAATGNDTSPLFTGGHKNAVHSVVTFSGVHNGSPVANLIHDSFLMTLIIGAINLVGSIFGSEIMMWDLQMGHLGLTPKQGEEKAKLSFSTINTVVASQDNCGYDMTLRGAAELNEKIKTVDTVYYYSYSCNSSYKTVFNTYLPISSNFALFYLTSLYIGQLEGKTIDGIYMDESWAKNDGIVPLASALYPSTDADTATSYEEAVNSGKPLEPGVWYYMPVMEGFDHFDFCGTIDYPTSFEDFYFTLIETINKA
;
A
#
# COMPACT_ATOMS: atom_id res chain seq x y z
N MET A 1 32.63 -42.06 -12.53
CA MET A 1 32.68 -41.55 -11.16
C MET A 1 33.47 -40.23 -11.01
N LYS A 2 34.73 -40.13 -11.43
CA LYS A 2 35.52 -38.89 -11.25
C LYS A 2 34.94 -37.64 -11.93
N LYS A 3 34.29 -37.75 -13.11
CA LYS A 3 33.64 -36.61 -13.80
C LYS A 3 32.31 -36.17 -13.14
N PHE A 4 31.61 -37.07 -12.48
CA PHE A 4 30.36 -36.75 -11.75
C PHE A 4 30.65 -36.02 -10.43
N ILE A 5 31.71 -36.38 -9.75
CA ILE A 5 32.18 -35.74 -8.52
C ILE A 5 32.68 -34.32 -8.81
N SER A 6 33.31 -34.09 -9.96
CA SER A 6 33.81 -32.76 -10.38
C SER A 6 32.65 -31.79 -10.68
N ILE A 7 31.54 -32.28 -11.25
CA ILE A 7 30.31 -31.43 -11.53
C ILE A 7 29.60 -31.11 -10.24
N ILE A 8 29.46 -32.04 -9.30
CA ILE A 8 28.85 -31.79 -7.99
C ILE A 8 29.69 -30.80 -7.17
N LEU A 9 31.01 -30.90 -7.18
CA LEU A 9 31.85 -29.90 -6.51
C LEU A 9 31.78 -28.52 -7.17
N SER A 10 31.65 -28.43 -8.49
CA SER A 10 31.50 -27.15 -9.19
C SER A 10 30.13 -26.50 -8.90
N VAL A 11 29.06 -27.28 -8.79
CA VAL A 11 27.73 -26.79 -8.42
C VAL A 11 27.71 -26.36 -6.96
N VAL A 12 28.33 -27.10 -6.05
CA VAL A 12 28.43 -26.71 -4.62
C VAL A 12 29.27 -25.45 -4.43
N MET A 13 30.36 -25.27 -5.24
CA MET A 13 31.13 -24.01 -5.20
C MET A 13 30.38 -22.82 -5.78
N VAL A 14 29.52 -23.00 -6.76
CA VAL A 14 28.68 -21.91 -7.28
C VAL A 14 27.56 -21.54 -6.28
N PHE A 15 26.97 -22.52 -5.59
CA PHE A 15 26.00 -22.24 -4.52
C PHE A 15 26.63 -21.71 -3.23
N SER A 16 27.89 -21.98 -2.95
CA SER A 16 28.59 -21.43 -1.77
C SER A 16 29.14 -20.01 -1.99
N MET A 17 29.05 -19.47 -3.22
CA MET A 17 29.40 -18.07 -3.50
C MET A 17 28.20 -17.10 -3.36
N PHE A 18 27.00 -17.62 -3.14
CA PHE A 18 25.81 -16.81 -2.86
C PHE A 18 25.45 -16.67 -1.38
N SER A 19 26.23 -17.27 -0.49
CA SER A 19 26.05 -17.10 0.94
C SER A 19 27.18 -16.25 1.51
N THR A 20 26.79 -15.10 2.07
CA THR A 20 27.61 -14.10 2.77
C THR A 20 28.38 -13.12 1.88
N VAL A 21 27.68 -12.30 1.11
CA VAL A 21 28.09 -10.90 1.02
C VAL A 21 27.48 -10.21 2.25
N ALA A 22 28.17 -10.27 3.36
CA ALA A 22 28.02 -9.25 4.38
C ALA A 22 28.52 -7.96 3.70
N PHE A 23 27.60 -7.15 3.19
CA PHE A 23 27.94 -5.80 2.77
C PHE A 23 28.50 -5.08 4.00
N ALA A 24 29.81 -4.86 4.02
CA ALA A 24 30.34 -3.80 4.86
C ALA A 24 29.55 -2.57 4.45
N ARG A 25 28.76 -2.00 5.37
CA ARG A 25 28.08 -0.72 5.18
C ARG A 25 29.15 0.28 4.79
N ASN A 26 29.30 0.54 3.49
CA ASN A 26 30.02 1.72 3.04
C ASN A 26 29.15 2.90 3.44
N ASN A 27 29.70 3.82 4.23
CA ASN A 27 28.98 4.93 4.83
C ASN A 27 28.45 5.96 3.82
N GLU A 28 28.64 5.77 2.51
CA GLU A 28 28.12 6.66 1.47
C GLU A 28 27.84 5.84 0.21
N ASN A 29 26.60 5.82 -0.25
CA ASN A 29 26.16 5.23 -1.51
C ASN A 29 25.92 6.35 -2.53
N ILE A 30 27.00 6.87 -3.12
CA ILE A 30 26.92 7.97 -4.09
C ILE A 30 26.78 7.40 -5.50
N VAL A 31 25.73 7.73 -6.19
CA VAL A 31 25.40 7.27 -7.55
C VAL A 31 25.36 8.46 -8.51
N ASN A 32 25.99 8.32 -9.67
CA ASN A 32 25.86 9.27 -10.77
C ASN A 32 24.95 8.68 -11.82
N PHE A 33 23.82 9.32 -12.08
CA PHE A 33 22.85 8.91 -13.07
C PHE A 33 22.40 10.13 -13.88
N ASP A 34 22.39 10.06 -15.20
CA ASP A 34 22.01 11.12 -16.16
C ASP A 34 22.58 12.52 -15.84
N GLY A 35 23.85 12.57 -15.44
CA GLY A 35 24.54 13.81 -15.11
C GLY A 35 24.20 14.41 -13.75
N LYS A 36 23.36 13.79 -12.95
CA LYS A 36 23.05 14.12 -11.56
C LYS A 36 23.79 13.18 -10.61
N THR A 37 24.07 13.67 -9.41
CA THR A 37 24.69 12.88 -8.33
C THR A 37 23.68 12.69 -7.21
N TYR A 38 23.41 11.45 -6.81
CA TYR A 38 22.48 11.08 -5.76
C TYR A 38 23.22 10.46 -4.59
N ASN A 39 22.78 10.78 -3.38
CA ASN A 39 23.17 10.07 -2.18
C ASN A 39 22.08 9.05 -1.82
N LEU A 40 22.30 7.79 -2.19
CA LEU A 40 21.39 6.68 -1.94
C LEU A 40 21.70 5.95 -0.62
N THR A 41 22.50 6.54 0.26
CA THR A 41 22.71 5.99 1.60
C THR A 41 21.35 5.83 2.28
N ASN A 42 21.06 4.64 2.77
CA ASN A 42 19.79 4.31 3.39
C ASN A 42 20.02 3.46 4.65
N GLU A 43 19.39 3.84 5.75
CA GLU A 43 19.55 3.16 7.04
C GLU A 43 18.40 2.20 7.33
N HIS A 44 17.28 2.31 6.62
CA HIS A 44 16.03 1.61 6.89
C HIS A 44 15.52 0.87 5.64
N PRO A 45 15.15 -0.42 5.76
CA PRO A 45 14.53 -1.15 4.66
C PRO A 45 13.24 -0.47 4.17
N TRP A 46 12.94 -0.63 2.87
CA TRP A 46 11.73 -0.13 2.24
C TRP A 46 10.72 -1.23 2.05
N VAL A 47 9.49 -1.00 2.49
CA VAL A 47 8.38 -1.94 2.34
C VAL A 47 7.26 -1.28 1.55
N PHE A 48 6.99 -1.81 0.38
CA PHE A 48 6.01 -1.32 -0.56
C PHE A 48 4.69 -2.10 -0.42
N VAL A 49 3.57 -1.38 -0.31
CA VAL A 49 2.23 -1.95 -0.11
C VAL A 49 1.29 -1.50 -1.22
N HIS A 50 0.83 -2.45 -2.01
CA HIS A 50 -0.02 -2.22 -3.18
C HIS A 50 -1.42 -1.69 -2.84
N GLY A 51 -2.13 -1.14 -3.83
CA GLY A 51 -3.51 -0.66 -3.73
C GLY A 51 -4.58 -1.76 -3.82
N MET A 52 -5.83 -1.34 -4.00
CA MET A 52 -6.95 -2.24 -4.25
C MET A 52 -6.71 -3.01 -5.56
N GLY A 53 -7.08 -4.30 -5.55
CA GLY A 53 -6.90 -5.17 -6.71
C GLY A 53 -5.44 -5.44 -7.04
N GLY A 54 -4.50 -4.98 -6.21
CA GLY A 54 -3.09 -5.25 -6.40
C GLY A 54 -2.79 -6.72 -6.25
N TRP A 55 -1.75 -7.15 -6.90
CA TRP A 55 -1.28 -8.53 -6.85
C TRP A 55 0.25 -8.52 -6.68
N ALA A 56 0.70 -9.58 -6.06
CA ALA A 56 2.08 -9.98 -6.15
C ALA A 56 2.06 -11.50 -6.12
N ASN A 57 2.89 -12.15 -6.92
CA ASN A 57 3.43 -13.40 -6.46
C ASN A 57 4.15 -13.08 -5.15
N TYR A 58 4.47 -14.00 -4.31
CA TYR A 58 5.09 -13.80 -2.99
C TYR A 58 6.24 -12.77 -2.90
N ASN A 59 6.61 -12.15 -4.00
CA ASN A 59 7.64 -11.13 -4.13
C ASN A 59 7.10 -9.72 -4.38
N GLY A 60 5.81 -9.55 -4.66
CA GLY A 60 5.17 -8.23 -4.84
C GLY A 60 5.66 -7.41 -6.04
N GLU A 61 6.65 -7.89 -6.75
CA GLU A 61 7.42 -7.15 -7.75
C GLU A 61 6.56 -6.72 -8.94
N ALA A 62 5.65 -7.59 -9.40
CA ALA A 62 4.84 -7.32 -10.59
C ALA A 62 3.87 -6.12 -10.48
N TYR A 63 3.56 -5.65 -9.29
CA TYR A 63 2.76 -4.44 -9.10
C TYR A 63 3.59 -3.18 -9.24
N TRP A 64 4.86 -3.24 -8.90
CA TRP A 64 5.77 -2.12 -8.83
C TRP A 64 6.67 -1.98 -10.07
N GLY A 65 6.24 -2.56 -11.17
CA GLY A 65 6.95 -2.57 -12.45
C GLY A 65 7.49 -3.96 -12.82
N GLY A 66 8.40 -4.00 -13.80
CA GLY A 66 8.96 -5.27 -14.29
C GLY A 66 8.06 -6.03 -15.27
N TRP A 67 6.95 -5.45 -15.71
CA TRP A 67 6.08 -6.00 -16.75
C TRP A 67 6.38 -5.35 -18.12
N ALA A 68 5.86 -5.92 -19.22
CA ALA A 68 6.33 -5.69 -20.58
C ALA A 68 6.37 -4.24 -21.06
N ASP A 69 5.49 -3.37 -20.55
CA ASP A 69 5.37 -1.96 -20.94
C ASP A 69 5.73 -1.01 -19.78
N SER A 70 6.43 -1.52 -18.73
CA SER A 70 6.92 -0.68 -17.63
C SER A 70 8.27 -0.05 -17.96
N GLU A 71 8.54 1.14 -17.44
CA GLU A 71 9.83 1.81 -17.55
C GLU A 71 10.89 1.16 -16.62
N GLY A 72 10.45 0.50 -15.55
CA GLY A 72 11.35 -0.20 -14.62
C GLY A 72 10.61 -0.99 -13.55
N ASP A 73 11.37 -1.63 -12.68
CA ASP A 73 10.94 -2.34 -11.47
C ASP A 73 11.61 -1.68 -10.27
N VAL A 74 10.82 -1.03 -9.40
CA VAL A 74 11.37 -0.25 -8.29
C VAL A 74 12.06 -1.14 -7.24
N ILE A 75 11.55 -2.35 -7.00
CA ILE A 75 12.15 -3.27 -6.04
C ILE A 75 13.50 -3.75 -6.56
N ALA A 76 13.56 -4.16 -7.84
CA ALA A 76 14.80 -4.54 -8.49
C ALA A 76 15.79 -3.36 -8.58
N LEU A 77 15.31 -2.15 -8.88
CA LEU A 77 16.12 -0.93 -8.90
C LEU A 77 16.80 -0.71 -7.56
N TYR A 78 16.04 -0.65 -6.47
CA TYR A 78 16.57 -0.39 -5.13
C TYR A 78 17.58 -1.47 -4.73
N ASN A 79 17.21 -2.74 -4.87
CA ASN A 79 18.08 -3.86 -4.52
C ASN A 79 19.38 -3.88 -5.35
N SER A 80 19.35 -3.44 -6.62
CA SER A 80 20.54 -3.35 -7.47
C SER A 80 21.55 -2.30 -6.98
N TYR A 81 21.11 -1.30 -6.24
CA TYR A 81 21.93 -0.29 -5.58
C TYR A 81 22.21 -0.58 -4.09
N GLY A 82 21.90 -1.79 -3.63
CA GLY A 82 22.15 -2.21 -2.25
C GLY A 82 21.18 -1.59 -1.22
N ILE A 83 20.03 -1.11 -1.66
CA ILE A 83 18.95 -0.61 -0.81
C ILE A 83 17.96 -1.74 -0.62
N GLU A 84 17.81 -2.19 0.61
CA GLU A 84 16.86 -3.27 0.93
C GLU A 84 15.43 -2.81 0.65
N ALA A 85 14.77 -3.43 -0.33
CA ALA A 85 13.39 -3.14 -0.71
C ALA A 85 12.58 -4.42 -0.90
N TYR A 86 11.36 -4.39 -0.40
CA TYR A 86 10.44 -5.51 -0.37
C TYR A 86 9.05 -5.06 -0.78
N ALA A 87 8.28 -5.92 -1.44
CA ALA A 87 6.88 -5.67 -1.76
C ALA A 87 5.98 -6.64 -1.03
N ALA A 88 5.13 -6.12 -0.16
CA ALA A 88 4.17 -6.92 0.60
C ALA A 88 2.97 -7.34 -0.27
N VAL A 89 2.44 -8.50 0.00
CA VAL A 89 1.24 -9.07 -0.63
C VAL A 89 0.13 -9.12 0.41
N VAL A 90 -0.76 -8.15 0.38
CA VAL A 90 -1.89 -8.09 1.29
C VAL A 90 -3.20 -8.32 0.53
N GLY A 91 -4.28 -8.65 1.21
CA GLY A 91 -5.55 -8.93 0.58
C GLY A 91 -6.00 -7.79 -0.35
N PRO A 92 -6.12 -8.04 -1.67
CA PRO A 92 -6.40 -6.97 -2.64
C PRO A 92 -7.76 -6.32 -2.47
N LEU A 93 -8.69 -6.99 -1.81
CA LEU A 93 -10.05 -6.51 -1.54
C LEU A 93 -10.42 -6.50 -0.04
N SER A 94 -9.51 -6.93 0.83
CA SER A 94 -9.68 -6.87 2.29
C SER A 94 -9.72 -5.42 2.79
N SER A 95 -10.24 -5.21 3.98
CA SER A 95 -10.25 -3.90 4.64
C SER A 95 -8.84 -3.40 4.96
N ALA A 96 -8.70 -2.11 5.27
CA ALA A 96 -7.42 -1.56 5.74
C ALA A 96 -6.94 -2.24 7.03
N TRP A 97 -7.87 -2.69 7.89
CA TRP A 97 -7.57 -3.43 9.11
C TRP A 97 -6.94 -4.79 8.81
N ASP A 98 -7.62 -5.62 8.02
CA ASP A 98 -7.13 -6.94 7.65
C ASP A 98 -5.77 -6.86 6.98
N ARG A 99 -5.61 -5.92 6.03
CA ARG A 99 -4.35 -5.68 5.33
C ARG A 99 -3.23 -5.25 6.26
N ALA A 100 -3.52 -4.47 7.31
CA ALA A 100 -2.52 -4.10 8.32
C ALA A 100 -2.09 -5.32 9.16
N CYS A 101 -3.01 -6.22 9.49
CA CYS A 101 -2.72 -7.48 10.19
C CYS A 101 -1.89 -8.43 9.33
N GLU A 102 -2.21 -8.54 8.05
CA GLU A 102 -1.47 -9.33 7.07
C GLU A 102 -0.05 -8.79 6.86
N LEU A 103 0.10 -7.47 6.74
CA LEU A 103 1.40 -6.81 6.64
C LEU A 103 2.26 -7.10 7.88
N TYR A 104 1.66 -7.01 9.08
CA TYR A 104 2.35 -7.33 10.33
C TYR A 104 2.86 -8.76 10.33
N ALA A 105 2.01 -9.72 9.99
CA ALA A 105 2.38 -11.13 9.98
C ALA A 105 3.48 -11.45 8.96
N GLN A 106 3.43 -10.86 7.77
CA GLN A 106 4.49 -11.01 6.76
C GLN A 106 5.84 -10.47 7.23
N LEU A 107 5.86 -9.33 7.90
CA LEU A 107 7.09 -8.73 8.41
C LEU A 107 7.67 -9.52 9.59
N THR A 108 6.82 -9.99 10.49
CA THR A 108 7.24 -10.64 11.74
C THR A 108 7.37 -12.16 11.65
N GLY A 109 6.98 -12.77 10.52
CA GLY A 109 6.98 -14.24 10.37
C GLY A 109 6.04 -14.91 11.35
N THR A 110 4.78 -14.47 11.42
CA THR A 110 3.77 -14.99 12.34
C THR A 110 2.50 -15.39 11.60
N VAL A 111 1.56 -16.03 12.30
CA VAL A 111 0.20 -16.22 11.80
C VAL A 111 -0.52 -14.89 11.81
N VAL A 112 -1.27 -14.58 10.75
CA VAL A 112 -2.14 -13.39 10.74
C VAL A 112 -3.18 -13.51 11.84
N ASP A 113 -3.24 -12.53 12.74
CA ASP A 113 -4.27 -12.37 13.75
C ASP A 113 -5.04 -11.09 13.47
N TYR A 114 -6.26 -11.23 12.97
CA TYR A 114 -7.14 -10.10 12.65
C TYR A 114 -7.76 -9.45 13.88
N GLY A 115 -7.55 -10.05 15.06
CA GLY A 115 -8.14 -9.64 16.33
C GLY A 115 -9.46 -10.34 16.64
N GLU A 116 -9.72 -10.55 17.91
CA GLU A 116 -10.93 -11.22 18.40
C GLU A 116 -12.15 -10.30 18.31
N ALA A 117 -12.00 -9.04 18.73
CA ALA A 117 -13.10 -8.07 18.70
C ALA A 117 -13.49 -7.75 17.25
N HIS A 118 -12.51 -7.52 16.38
CA HIS A 118 -12.73 -7.23 14.96
C HIS A 118 -13.40 -8.41 14.24
N SER A 119 -12.83 -9.60 14.35
CA SER A 119 -13.36 -10.79 13.68
C SER A 119 -14.78 -11.16 14.13
N GLN A 120 -15.10 -10.97 15.41
CA GLN A 120 -16.47 -11.14 15.90
C GLN A 120 -17.43 -10.06 15.36
N ALA A 121 -17.00 -8.81 15.32
CA ALA A 121 -17.82 -7.71 14.81
C ALA A 121 -18.18 -7.89 13.32
N HIS A 122 -17.25 -8.45 12.54
CA HIS A 122 -17.38 -8.64 11.10
C HIS A 122 -17.73 -10.07 10.67
N ASN A 123 -17.81 -11.00 11.65
CA ASN A 123 -18.24 -12.39 11.47
C ASN A 123 -17.35 -13.18 10.48
N HIS A 124 -16.04 -13.11 10.70
CA HIS A 124 -15.04 -13.89 9.97
C HIS A 124 -14.05 -14.58 10.94
N ASP A 125 -13.11 -15.38 10.41
CA ASP A 125 -12.12 -16.05 11.23
C ASP A 125 -11.12 -15.04 11.84
N ARG A 126 -10.73 -15.26 13.09
CA ARG A 126 -9.70 -14.46 13.76
C ARG A 126 -8.32 -14.66 13.14
N TYR A 127 -8.00 -15.88 12.72
CA TYR A 127 -6.68 -16.21 12.19
C TYR A 127 -6.69 -16.42 10.69
N GLY A 128 -5.67 -15.89 10.03
CA GLY A 128 -5.48 -15.96 8.59
C GLY A 128 -4.28 -16.83 8.21
N TYR A 129 -3.49 -16.34 7.27
CA TYR A 129 -2.35 -17.03 6.68
C TYR A 129 -1.19 -17.16 7.69
N ASP A 130 -0.44 -18.27 7.61
CA ASP A 130 0.74 -18.54 8.43
C ASP A 130 2.02 -18.20 7.66
N TYR A 131 2.75 -17.20 8.13
CA TYR A 131 4.01 -16.73 7.57
C TYR A 131 5.25 -17.17 8.37
N THR A 132 5.11 -18.12 9.32
CA THR A 132 6.20 -18.53 10.24
C THR A 132 7.45 -19.00 9.50
N ASP A 133 7.28 -19.65 8.34
CA ASP A 133 8.39 -20.15 7.54
C ASP A 133 8.69 -19.28 6.31
N ASN A 134 8.02 -18.13 6.14
CA ASN A 134 8.11 -17.30 4.94
C ASN A 134 7.89 -15.82 5.24
N CYS A 135 8.73 -15.24 6.09
CA CYS A 135 8.64 -13.81 6.36
C CYS A 135 9.17 -12.96 5.20
N LEU A 136 8.58 -11.79 4.99
CA LEU A 136 8.83 -10.93 3.84
C LEU A 136 10.29 -10.53 3.68
N MET A 137 10.98 -10.21 4.78
CA MET A 137 12.36 -9.75 4.77
C MET A 137 13.40 -10.87 4.93
N GLY A 138 12.98 -12.13 4.83
CA GLY A 138 13.83 -13.30 5.02
C GLY A 138 14.12 -13.67 6.47
N GLU A 139 14.11 -12.69 7.37
CA GLU A 139 14.22 -12.85 8.82
C GLU A 139 13.08 -12.10 9.51
N PRO A 140 12.53 -12.60 10.62
CA PRO A 140 11.46 -11.95 11.35
C PRO A 140 11.84 -10.55 11.85
N TRP A 141 11.05 -9.57 11.49
CA TRP A 141 11.23 -8.20 11.97
C TRP A 141 10.77 -8.07 13.43
N ASP A 142 11.62 -7.49 14.26
CA ASP A 142 11.40 -7.38 15.70
C ASP A 142 10.78 -6.05 16.15
N CYS A 143 10.36 -5.20 15.22
CA CYS A 143 9.82 -3.84 15.44
C CYS A 143 10.78 -2.87 16.18
N LYS A 144 12.09 -3.18 16.27
CA LYS A 144 13.09 -2.29 16.88
C LYS A 144 13.90 -1.52 15.85
N SER A 145 14.21 -2.18 14.73
CA SER A 145 14.79 -1.49 13.58
C SER A 145 13.69 -0.80 12.80
N ALA A 146 13.84 0.49 12.52
CA ALA A 146 12.83 1.22 11.76
C ALA A 146 12.80 0.80 10.29
N ILE A 147 11.62 0.91 9.67
CA ILE A 147 11.40 0.68 8.24
C ILE A 147 10.79 1.91 7.58
N ASN A 148 10.97 2.06 6.27
CA ASN A 148 10.24 3.01 5.45
C ASN A 148 9.06 2.29 4.79
N LEU A 149 7.87 2.85 4.89
CA LEU A 149 6.65 2.32 4.29
C LEU A 149 6.23 3.14 3.08
N VAL A 150 5.92 2.46 1.99
CA VAL A 150 5.34 3.09 0.79
C VAL A 150 3.98 2.46 0.52
N GLY A 151 2.91 3.26 0.50
CA GLY A 151 1.57 2.81 0.19
C GLY A 151 1.04 3.46 -1.08
N HIS A 152 0.71 2.67 -2.11
CA HIS A 152 0.05 3.19 -3.31
C HIS A 152 -1.47 3.04 -3.19
N SER A 153 -2.22 4.08 -3.59
CA SER A 153 -3.68 4.02 -3.63
C SER A 153 -4.26 3.65 -2.25
N PHE A 154 -5.04 2.57 -2.16
CA PHE A 154 -5.55 2.03 -0.89
C PHE A 154 -4.43 1.49 0.04
N GLY A 155 -3.23 1.25 -0.48
CA GLY A 155 -2.04 1.00 0.34
C GLY A 155 -1.70 2.16 1.28
N GLY A 156 -2.05 3.40 0.91
CA GLY A 156 -1.86 4.58 1.75
C GLY A 156 -2.59 4.47 3.09
N PRO A 157 -3.93 4.33 3.14
CA PRO A 157 -4.66 4.03 4.37
C PRO A 157 -4.16 2.80 5.12
N THR A 158 -3.78 1.73 4.40
CA THR A 158 -3.24 0.50 4.99
C THR A 158 -1.97 0.76 5.81
N VAL A 159 -0.95 1.42 5.23
CA VAL A 159 0.32 1.69 5.94
C VAL A 159 0.14 2.71 7.07
N ARG A 160 -0.80 3.63 6.94
CA ARG A 160 -1.17 4.57 8.01
C ARG A 160 -1.78 3.85 9.20
N LEU A 161 -2.75 2.97 8.96
CA LEU A 161 -3.38 2.19 10.03
C LEU A 161 -2.38 1.26 10.70
N PHE A 162 -1.57 0.55 9.91
CA PHE A 162 -0.49 -0.29 10.42
C PHE A 162 0.45 0.50 11.35
N THR A 163 0.92 1.67 10.92
CA THR A 163 1.80 2.55 11.72
C THR A 163 1.12 3.00 13.02
N SER A 164 -0.17 3.37 12.95
CA SER A 164 -0.96 3.75 14.11
C SER A 164 -1.15 2.60 15.10
N LEU A 165 -1.44 1.39 14.62
CA LEU A 165 -1.59 0.20 15.47
C LEU A 165 -0.26 -0.18 16.14
N LEU A 166 0.84 -0.18 15.41
CA LEU A 166 2.18 -0.41 15.99
C LEU A 166 2.50 0.56 17.13
N ALA A 167 2.13 1.84 16.97
CA ALA A 167 2.43 2.86 17.95
C ALA A 167 1.51 2.85 19.17
N TYR A 168 0.20 2.70 18.95
CA TYR A 168 -0.83 2.95 19.95
C TYR A 168 -1.65 1.72 20.33
N GLY A 169 -1.59 0.65 19.52
CA GLY A 169 -2.40 -0.54 19.70
C GLY A 169 -3.90 -0.33 19.49
N ASP A 170 -4.69 -1.30 19.93
CA ASP A 170 -6.15 -1.23 19.93
C ASP A 170 -6.72 -1.68 21.26
N LYS A 171 -7.60 -0.86 21.86
CA LYS A 171 -8.13 -1.10 23.19
C LYS A 171 -9.19 -2.20 23.23
N ASP A 172 -9.95 -2.34 22.16
CA ASP A 172 -11.04 -3.32 22.10
C ASP A 172 -10.44 -4.72 21.90
N GLU A 173 -9.37 -4.84 21.11
CA GLU A 173 -8.60 -6.08 20.98
C GLU A 173 -7.92 -6.47 22.29
N ILE A 174 -7.30 -5.53 22.99
CA ILE A 174 -6.71 -5.79 24.32
C ILE A 174 -7.78 -6.26 25.31
N ALA A 175 -8.95 -5.64 25.29
CA ALA A 175 -10.05 -6.02 26.19
C ALA A 175 -10.63 -7.41 25.86
N ALA A 176 -10.67 -7.77 24.58
CA ALA A 176 -11.21 -9.06 24.14
C ALA A 176 -10.27 -10.24 24.41
N THR A 177 -8.95 -10.04 24.28
CA THR A 177 -7.97 -11.13 24.31
C THR A 177 -7.05 -11.13 25.53
N GLY A 178 -6.90 -10.01 26.24
CA GLY A 178 -6.08 -9.91 27.44
C GLY A 178 -4.61 -10.31 27.20
N ASN A 179 -4.18 -11.44 27.78
CA ASN A 179 -2.80 -11.93 27.62
C ASN A 179 -2.52 -12.58 26.24
N ASP A 180 -3.56 -12.82 25.46
CA ASP A 180 -3.48 -13.41 24.11
C ASP A 180 -3.61 -12.36 23.00
N THR A 181 -3.37 -11.10 23.34
CA THR A 181 -3.41 -9.99 22.38
C THR A 181 -2.20 -10.04 21.46
N SER A 182 -2.44 -9.95 20.14
CA SER A 182 -1.36 -9.79 19.17
C SER A 182 -0.48 -8.57 19.52
N PRO A 183 0.85 -8.66 19.40
CA PRO A 183 1.74 -7.52 19.66
C PRO A 183 1.41 -6.28 18.81
N LEU A 184 0.85 -6.45 17.62
CA LEU A 184 0.35 -5.33 16.81
C LEU A 184 -0.67 -4.48 17.58
N PHE A 185 -1.59 -5.12 18.31
CA PHE A 185 -2.65 -4.44 19.05
C PHE A 185 -2.24 -3.98 20.44
N THR A 186 -1.08 -4.43 20.95
CA THR A 186 -0.56 -3.89 22.23
C THR A 186 0.06 -2.52 22.07
N GLY A 187 0.52 -2.16 20.89
CA GLY A 187 1.20 -0.90 20.61
C GLY A 187 2.57 -0.79 21.27
N GLY A 188 3.07 0.44 21.40
CA GLY A 188 4.35 0.73 22.06
C GLY A 188 5.56 0.80 21.13
N HIS A 189 5.37 0.60 19.84
CA HIS A 189 6.43 0.57 18.80
C HIS A 189 6.47 1.87 17.97
N LYS A 190 6.45 3.05 18.63
CA LYS A 190 6.42 4.36 17.95
C LYS A 190 7.59 4.61 17.00
N ASN A 191 8.73 3.99 17.23
CA ASN A 191 9.96 4.16 16.44
C ASN A 191 10.19 3.02 15.44
N ALA A 192 9.22 2.14 15.25
CA ALA A 192 9.32 1.01 14.33
C ALA A 192 9.16 1.42 12.85
N VAL A 193 8.58 2.59 12.60
CA VAL A 193 8.47 3.21 11.28
C VAL A 193 9.22 4.53 11.29
N HIS A 194 10.13 4.72 10.33
CA HIS A 194 10.83 5.98 10.12
C HIS A 194 9.99 6.92 9.28
N SER A 195 9.50 6.45 8.13
CA SER A 195 8.69 7.25 7.23
C SER A 195 7.52 6.47 6.64
N VAL A 196 6.43 7.19 6.37
CA VAL A 196 5.30 6.76 5.58
C VAL A 196 5.22 7.63 4.33
N VAL A 197 5.36 7.02 3.18
CA VAL A 197 5.19 7.64 1.87
C VAL A 197 3.92 7.12 1.23
N THR A 198 3.10 8.00 0.69
CA THR A 198 1.90 7.58 -0.05
C THR A 198 1.94 8.09 -1.48
N PHE A 199 1.68 7.20 -2.41
CA PHE A 199 1.52 7.49 -3.83
C PHE A 199 0.03 7.44 -4.18
N SER A 200 -0.54 8.58 -4.58
CA SER A 200 -1.99 8.68 -4.88
C SER A 200 -2.87 8.04 -3.80
N GLY A 201 -2.52 8.28 -2.51
CA GLY A 201 -3.19 7.64 -1.37
C GLY A 201 -4.66 8.06 -1.25
N VAL A 202 -5.56 7.09 -1.03
CA VAL A 202 -7.01 7.34 -0.86
C VAL A 202 -7.30 7.71 0.59
N HIS A 203 -6.77 8.86 1.06
CA HIS A 203 -6.86 9.25 2.47
C HIS A 203 -8.26 9.66 2.89
N ASN A 204 -9.00 10.32 2.00
CA ASN A 204 -10.33 10.86 2.29
C ASN A 204 -11.42 10.19 1.44
N GLY A 205 -11.13 9.02 0.89
CA GLY A 205 -12.03 8.28 0.03
C GLY A 205 -12.09 8.78 -1.41
N SER A 206 -12.91 8.10 -2.21
CA SER A 206 -13.21 8.49 -3.59
C SER A 206 -14.71 8.39 -3.86
N PRO A 207 -15.32 9.39 -4.50
CA PRO A 207 -16.71 9.31 -4.93
C PRO A 207 -17.01 8.14 -5.87
N VAL A 208 -15.98 7.60 -6.55
CA VAL A 208 -16.09 6.39 -7.37
C VAL A 208 -16.39 5.18 -6.48
N ALA A 209 -15.74 5.09 -5.31
CA ALA A 209 -16.01 4.01 -4.37
C ALA A 209 -17.45 4.05 -3.84
N ASN A 210 -18.01 5.24 -3.57
CA ASN A 210 -19.42 5.37 -3.23
C ASN A 210 -20.31 4.80 -4.33
N LEU A 211 -20.04 5.16 -5.59
CA LEU A 211 -20.81 4.67 -6.74
C LEU A 211 -20.77 3.14 -6.87
N ILE A 212 -19.62 2.52 -6.61
CA ILE A 212 -19.44 1.07 -6.69
C ILE A 212 -20.10 0.39 -5.49
N HIS A 213 -19.85 0.87 -4.29
CA HIS A 213 -20.33 0.28 -3.03
C HIS A 213 -21.86 0.34 -2.93
N ASP A 214 -22.47 1.47 -3.28
CA ASP A 214 -23.93 1.67 -3.23
C ASP A 214 -24.68 0.93 -4.35
N SER A 215 -23.95 0.27 -5.24
CA SER A 215 -24.51 -0.46 -6.37
C SER A 215 -24.43 -1.97 -6.16
N PHE A 216 -25.24 -2.72 -6.94
CA PHE A 216 -25.15 -4.17 -7.02
C PHE A 216 -23.78 -4.67 -7.54
N LEU A 217 -22.94 -3.77 -8.04
CA LEU A 217 -21.63 -4.11 -8.61
C LEU A 217 -20.69 -4.74 -7.58
N MET A 218 -20.67 -4.25 -6.33
CA MET A 218 -19.88 -4.86 -5.26
C MET A 218 -20.27 -6.32 -5.01
N THR A 219 -21.57 -6.60 -4.96
CA THR A 219 -22.06 -7.98 -4.82
C THR A 219 -21.63 -8.87 -5.99
N LEU A 220 -21.59 -8.34 -7.22
CA LEU A 220 -21.11 -9.07 -8.39
C LEU A 220 -19.61 -9.34 -8.31
N ILE A 221 -18.80 -8.38 -7.87
CA ILE A 221 -17.35 -8.53 -7.71
C ILE A 221 -17.04 -9.62 -6.68
N ILE A 222 -17.59 -9.50 -5.47
CA ILE A 222 -17.41 -10.48 -4.40
C ILE A 222 -17.94 -11.87 -4.80
N GLY A 223 -19.09 -11.91 -5.48
CA GLY A 223 -19.66 -13.16 -6.00
C GLY A 223 -18.79 -13.83 -7.06
N ALA A 224 -18.20 -13.06 -7.96
CA ALA A 224 -17.27 -13.58 -8.97
C ALA A 224 -16.01 -14.19 -8.33
N ILE A 225 -15.46 -13.53 -7.30
CA ILE A 225 -14.29 -14.03 -6.54
C ILE A 225 -14.62 -15.37 -5.88
N ASN A 226 -15.73 -15.46 -5.15
CA ASN A 226 -16.12 -16.71 -4.51
C ASN A 226 -16.41 -17.82 -5.52
N LEU A 227 -17.01 -17.49 -6.67
CA LEU A 227 -17.22 -18.47 -7.77
C LEU A 227 -15.88 -18.97 -8.32
N VAL A 228 -14.93 -18.09 -8.59
CA VAL A 228 -13.59 -18.45 -9.09
C VAL A 228 -12.86 -19.31 -8.05
N GLY A 229 -12.82 -18.91 -6.79
CA GLY A 229 -12.20 -19.66 -5.70
C GLY A 229 -12.84 -21.03 -5.44
N SER A 230 -14.15 -21.18 -5.72
CA SER A 230 -14.86 -22.46 -5.55
C SER A 230 -14.70 -23.43 -6.73
N ILE A 231 -14.53 -22.93 -7.96
CA ILE A 231 -14.38 -23.76 -9.18
C ILE A 231 -12.92 -24.14 -9.39
N PHE A 232 -12.05 -23.15 -9.39
CA PHE A 232 -10.65 -23.27 -9.79
C PHE A 232 -9.70 -23.43 -8.61
N GLY A 233 -10.10 -22.98 -7.43
CA GLY A 233 -9.26 -23.06 -6.24
C GLY A 233 -8.00 -22.23 -6.34
N SER A 234 -6.96 -22.62 -5.58
CA SER A 234 -5.67 -21.94 -5.53
C SER A 234 -4.82 -22.09 -6.80
N GLU A 235 -5.09 -23.10 -7.66
CA GLU A 235 -4.23 -23.42 -8.81
C GLU A 235 -4.31 -22.39 -9.95
N ILE A 236 -5.42 -21.66 -10.10
CA ILE A 236 -5.60 -20.67 -11.19
C ILE A 236 -5.43 -19.25 -10.68
N MET A 237 -5.47 -19.06 -9.36
CA MET A 237 -5.28 -17.74 -8.80
C MET A 237 -3.80 -17.42 -8.85
N MET A 238 -3.36 -16.80 -9.96
CA MET A 238 -2.09 -16.07 -10.02
C MET A 238 -2.01 -14.98 -8.93
N TRP A 239 -3.11 -14.77 -8.21
CA TRP A 239 -3.29 -13.91 -7.06
C TRP A 239 -3.67 -14.77 -5.86
N ASP A 240 -2.83 -14.78 -4.86
CA ASP A 240 -3.31 -15.17 -3.54
C ASP A 240 -4.17 -14.01 -3.04
N LEU A 241 -5.50 -14.14 -3.21
CA LEU A 241 -6.43 -13.10 -2.80
C LEU A 241 -6.59 -13.00 -1.27
N GLN A 242 -5.95 -13.90 -0.51
CA GLN A 242 -5.90 -13.89 0.96
C GLN A 242 -7.24 -13.63 1.67
N MET A 243 -8.35 -13.99 1.02
CA MET A 243 -9.71 -13.80 1.55
C MET A 243 -10.29 -15.10 2.13
N GLY A 244 -9.41 -16.02 2.53
CA GLY A 244 -9.80 -17.30 3.15
C GLY A 244 -10.47 -17.11 4.50
N HIS A 245 -10.07 -16.14 5.30
CA HIS A 245 -10.69 -15.79 6.58
C HIS A 245 -12.15 -15.34 6.41
N LEU A 246 -12.47 -14.67 5.31
CA LEU A 246 -13.83 -14.30 4.91
C LEU A 246 -14.62 -15.45 4.27
N GLY A 247 -13.97 -16.61 4.03
CA GLY A 247 -14.57 -17.74 3.34
C GLY A 247 -14.82 -17.55 1.84
N LEU A 248 -14.19 -16.55 1.22
CA LEU A 248 -14.36 -16.22 -0.20
C LEU A 248 -13.38 -16.96 -1.10
N THR A 249 -12.17 -17.21 -0.59
CA THR A 249 -11.12 -17.97 -1.25
C THR A 249 -10.73 -19.20 -0.42
N PRO A 250 -9.97 -20.19 -0.95
CA PRO A 250 -9.44 -21.27 -0.15
C PRO A 250 -8.60 -20.72 1.02
N LYS A 251 -8.71 -21.34 2.19
CA LYS A 251 -7.75 -21.12 3.26
C LYS A 251 -6.43 -21.79 2.93
N GLN A 252 -5.35 -21.38 3.60
CA GLN A 252 -4.05 -22.03 3.46
C GLN A 252 -4.16 -23.53 3.68
N GLY A 253 -3.69 -24.33 2.70
CA GLY A 253 -3.78 -25.79 2.73
C GLY A 253 -5.11 -26.37 2.24
N GLU A 254 -6.09 -25.56 1.89
CA GLU A 254 -7.33 -26.00 1.23
C GLU A 254 -7.21 -25.89 -0.30
N GLU A 255 -7.77 -26.85 -1.02
CA GLU A 255 -7.78 -26.82 -2.49
C GLU A 255 -8.81 -25.82 -3.05
N LYS A 256 -9.97 -25.68 -2.42
CA LYS A 256 -11.10 -24.89 -2.92
C LYS A 256 -11.92 -24.24 -1.83
N ALA A 257 -12.43 -23.06 -2.11
CA ALA A 257 -13.43 -22.41 -1.28
C ALA A 257 -14.82 -23.05 -1.48
N LYS A 258 -15.73 -22.81 -0.53
CA LYS A 258 -17.15 -23.18 -0.70
C LYS A 258 -17.89 -22.03 -1.37
N LEU A 259 -18.61 -22.32 -2.46
CA LEU A 259 -19.54 -21.36 -3.03
C LEU A 259 -20.69 -21.12 -2.04
N SER A 260 -20.84 -19.91 -1.55
CA SER A 260 -21.83 -19.58 -0.53
C SER A 260 -22.40 -18.18 -0.71
N PHE A 261 -23.68 -18.11 -1.12
CA PHE A 261 -24.41 -16.83 -1.20
C PHE A 261 -24.55 -16.15 0.18
N SER A 262 -24.63 -16.93 1.26
CA SER A 262 -24.66 -16.36 2.62
C SER A 262 -23.34 -15.66 2.96
N THR A 263 -22.21 -16.27 2.65
CA THR A 263 -20.87 -15.68 2.84
C THR A 263 -20.73 -14.39 2.03
N ILE A 264 -21.10 -14.40 0.76
CA ILE A 264 -21.06 -13.20 -0.10
C ILE A 264 -21.88 -12.06 0.53
N ASN A 265 -23.12 -12.35 0.93
CA ASN A 265 -23.98 -11.34 1.55
C ASN A 265 -23.43 -10.84 2.90
N THR A 266 -22.82 -11.71 3.71
CA THR A 266 -22.20 -11.33 4.97
C THR A 266 -21.03 -10.38 4.73
N VAL A 267 -20.13 -10.69 3.81
CA VAL A 267 -18.97 -9.84 3.50
C VAL A 267 -19.39 -8.48 2.96
N VAL A 268 -20.36 -8.43 2.04
CA VAL A 268 -20.88 -7.16 1.51
C VAL A 268 -21.57 -6.34 2.60
N ALA A 269 -22.29 -6.98 3.52
CA ALA A 269 -23.01 -6.31 4.59
C ALA A 269 -22.12 -5.92 5.77
N SER A 270 -20.99 -6.59 5.98
CA SER A 270 -20.07 -6.32 7.10
C SER A 270 -19.32 -5.00 6.98
N GLN A 271 -19.25 -4.43 5.78
CA GLN A 271 -18.44 -3.24 5.48
C GLN A 271 -16.91 -3.45 5.69
N ASP A 272 -16.51 -4.66 6.01
CA ASP A 272 -15.11 -5.06 6.20
C ASP A 272 -14.47 -5.43 4.88
N ASN A 273 -14.26 -4.42 4.05
CA ASN A 273 -13.67 -4.57 2.73
C ASN A 273 -13.18 -3.21 2.19
N CYS A 274 -12.25 -3.25 1.25
CA CYS A 274 -11.68 -2.04 0.66
C CYS A 274 -12.72 -1.15 -0.02
N GLY A 275 -13.80 -1.73 -0.55
CA GLY A 275 -14.86 -0.97 -1.22
C GLY A 275 -15.56 -0.02 -0.27
N TYR A 276 -15.82 -0.45 0.97
CA TYR A 276 -16.36 0.42 2.01
C TYR A 276 -15.34 1.45 2.52
N ASP A 277 -14.14 0.99 2.86
CA ASP A 277 -13.09 1.87 3.41
C ASP A 277 -12.70 3.00 2.48
N MET A 278 -12.85 2.80 1.16
CA MET A 278 -12.60 3.84 0.16
C MET A 278 -13.80 4.74 -0.14
N THR A 279 -15.00 4.47 0.39
CA THR A 279 -16.09 5.44 0.32
C THR A 279 -15.73 6.69 1.12
N LEU A 280 -16.38 7.82 0.83
CA LEU A 280 -16.14 9.05 1.60
C LEU A 280 -16.46 8.86 3.09
N ARG A 281 -17.49 8.11 3.38
CA ARG A 281 -17.89 7.79 4.75
C ARG A 281 -16.91 6.80 5.42
N GLY A 282 -16.57 5.69 4.77
CA GLY A 282 -15.65 4.70 5.30
C GLY A 282 -14.26 5.29 5.56
N ALA A 283 -13.78 6.14 4.64
CA ALA A 283 -12.51 6.85 4.82
C ALA A 283 -12.54 7.84 5.99
N ALA A 284 -13.66 8.52 6.21
CA ALA A 284 -13.82 9.40 7.38
C ALA A 284 -13.80 8.61 8.70
N GLU A 285 -14.53 7.49 8.77
CA GLU A 285 -14.55 6.58 9.93
C GLU A 285 -13.15 5.96 10.17
N LEU A 286 -12.43 5.62 9.12
CA LEU A 286 -11.06 5.13 9.20
C LEU A 286 -10.09 6.20 9.69
N ASN A 287 -10.23 7.45 9.21
CA ASN A 287 -9.41 8.58 9.66
C ASN A 287 -9.62 8.91 11.15
N GLU A 288 -10.82 8.70 11.71
CA GLU A 288 -11.07 8.85 13.16
C GLU A 288 -10.32 7.81 14.01
N LYS A 289 -10.09 6.61 13.45
CA LYS A 289 -9.34 5.53 14.12
C LYS A 289 -7.83 5.69 14.00
N ILE A 290 -7.34 6.17 12.85
CA ILE A 290 -5.91 6.31 12.57
C ILE A 290 -5.38 7.56 13.26
N LYS A 291 -4.32 7.39 14.05
CA LYS A 291 -3.59 8.51 14.65
C LYS A 291 -2.24 8.68 13.98
N THR A 292 -1.94 9.90 13.59
CA THR A 292 -0.61 10.27 13.13
C THR A 292 0.39 10.13 14.28
N VAL A 293 1.51 9.44 14.02
CA VAL A 293 2.52 9.12 15.04
C VAL A 293 3.58 10.21 15.07
N ASP A 294 3.82 10.78 16.23
CA ASP A 294 4.67 11.94 16.47
C ASP A 294 6.19 11.71 16.25
N THR A 295 6.59 10.47 15.94
CA THR A 295 7.98 10.09 15.65
C THR A 295 8.20 9.69 14.20
N VAL A 296 7.18 9.74 13.35
CA VAL A 296 7.18 9.27 11.96
C VAL A 296 7.07 10.45 11.00
N TYR A 297 7.86 10.44 9.93
CA TYR A 297 7.76 11.43 8.85
C TYR A 297 6.75 10.97 7.80
N TYR A 298 5.84 11.86 7.38
CA TYR A 298 4.79 11.53 6.42
C TYR A 298 4.94 12.34 5.14
N TYR A 299 4.89 11.64 4.00
CA TYR A 299 5.00 12.26 2.68
C TYR A 299 3.89 11.76 1.77
N SER A 300 3.29 12.66 1.01
CA SER A 300 2.30 12.31 0.00
C SER A 300 2.67 12.84 -1.38
N TYR A 301 2.68 11.95 -2.35
CA TYR A 301 2.82 12.23 -3.75
C TYR A 301 1.45 12.06 -4.41
N SER A 302 0.96 13.11 -5.05
CA SER A 302 -0.35 13.13 -5.70
C SER A 302 -0.21 13.44 -7.18
N CYS A 303 -1.10 12.88 -7.99
CA CYS A 303 -1.15 13.07 -9.43
C CYS A 303 -2.41 13.82 -9.84
N ASN A 304 -2.35 14.50 -10.99
CA ASN A 304 -3.50 15.05 -11.66
C ASN A 304 -3.38 14.81 -13.17
N SER A 305 -4.24 13.94 -13.69
CA SER A 305 -4.36 13.63 -15.12
C SER A 305 -5.65 14.18 -15.72
N SER A 306 -6.11 15.31 -15.19
CA SER A 306 -7.30 16.00 -15.69
C SER A 306 -7.03 17.47 -15.99
N TYR A 307 -7.82 18.07 -16.87
CA TYR A 307 -7.72 19.48 -17.20
C TYR A 307 -9.06 20.19 -17.13
N LYS A 308 -9.06 21.46 -16.72
CA LYS A 308 -10.26 22.28 -16.58
C LYS A 308 -10.76 22.78 -17.92
N THR A 309 -12.01 22.57 -18.22
CA THR A 309 -12.67 23.11 -19.43
C THR A 309 -13.22 24.53 -19.19
N VAL A 310 -13.63 25.17 -20.27
CA VAL A 310 -14.33 26.48 -20.21
C VAL A 310 -15.69 26.44 -19.51
N PHE A 311 -16.22 25.22 -19.26
CA PHE A 311 -17.49 24.99 -18.57
C PHE A 311 -17.34 24.66 -17.08
N ASN A 312 -16.15 24.89 -16.51
CA ASN A 312 -15.81 24.54 -15.14
C ASN A 312 -15.98 23.04 -14.78
N THR A 313 -15.75 22.17 -15.74
CA THR A 313 -15.68 20.73 -15.55
C THR A 313 -14.25 20.25 -15.82
N TYR A 314 -13.85 19.17 -15.20
CA TYR A 314 -12.57 18.53 -15.48
C TYR A 314 -12.76 17.34 -16.41
N LEU A 315 -11.89 17.23 -17.41
CA LEU A 315 -11.86 16.10 -18.34
C LEU A 315 -10.51 15.38 -18.23
N PRO A 316 -10.48 14.05 -18.40
CA PRO A 316 -9.24 13.31 -18.44
C PRO A 316 -8.37 13.72 -19.62
N ILE A 317 -7.05 13.70 -19.43
CA ILE A 317 -6.10 13.84 -20.53
C ILE A 317 -6.06 12.55 -21.36
N SER A 318 -5.52 12.63 -22.58
CA SER A 318 -5.50 11.49 -23.51
C SER A 318 -4.54 10.37 -23.11
N SER A 319 -3.58 10.64 -22.23
CA SER A 319 -2.61 9.66 -21.70
C SER A 319 -3.15 8.81 -20.56
N ASN A 320 -4.31 9.13 -20.00
CA ASN A 320 -4.90 8.32 -18.92
C ASN A 320 -5.07 6.88 -19.35
N PHE A 321 -4.79 5.99 -18.41
CA PHE A 321 -5.12 4.58 -18.57
C PHE A 321 -6.60 4.41 -18.94
N ALA A 322 -6.87 3.69 -20.01
CA ALA A 322 -8.21 3.65 -20.63
C ALA A 322 -9.33 3.26 -19.66
N LEU A 323 -9.01 2.41 -18.65
CA LEU A 323 -9.97 1.97 -17.64
C LEU A 323 -10.43 3.13 -16.75
N PHE A 324 -9.58 4.14 -16.53
CA PHE A 324 -9.88 5.27 -15.64
C PHE A 324 -10.56 6.45 -16.36
N TYR A 325 -10.75 6.37 -17.65
CA TYR A 325 -11.34 7.47 -18.40
C TYR A 325 -12.75 7.83 -17.94
N LEU A 326 -13.60 6.83 -17.71
CA LEU A 326 -14.98 7.04 -17.25
C LEU A 326 -15.06 7.51 -15.81
N THR A 327 -14.19 7.01 -14.94
CA THR A 327 -14.12 7.41 -13.53
C THR A 327 -13.61 8.83 -13.39
N SER A 328 -12.58 9.21 -14.16
CA SER A 328 -12.07 10.57 -14.22
C SER A 328 -13.13 11.56 -14.72
N LEU A 329 -13.89 11.21 -15.76
CA LEU A 329 -15.02 12.01 -16.24
C LEU A 329 -16.09 12.21 -15.15
N TYR A 330 -16.41 11.16 -14.39
CA TYR A 330 -17.37 11.23 -13.30
C TYR A 330 -16.89 12.19 -12.21
N ILE A 331 -15.67 12.01 -11.72
CA ILE A 331 -15.06 12.87 -10.69
C ILE A 331 -14.99 14.32 -11.17
N GLY A 332 -14.55 14.56 -12.40
CA GLY A 332 -14.38 15.88 -12.99
C GLY A 332 -15.66 16.73 -13.09
N GLN A 333 -16.83 16.14 -12.86
CA GLN A 333 -18.13 16.82 -12.87
C GLN A 333 -18.68 17.06 -11.46
N LEU A 334 -17.93 16.81 -10.42
CA LEU A 334 -18.41 16.87 -9.03
C LEU A 334 -18.23 18.26 -8.40
N GLU A 335 -17.46 19.18 -8.99
CA GLU A 335 -17.29 20.54 -8.46
C GLU A 335 -18.64 21.21 -8.18
N GLY A 336 -18.80 21.74 -6.99
CA GLY A 336 -20.04 22.39 -6.53
C GLY A 336 -21.12 21.45 -5.98
N LYS A 337 -20.90 20.13 -5.98
CA LYS A 337 -21.84 19.16 -5.40
C LYS A 337 -21.49 18.87 -3.93
N THR A 338 -22.43 18.27 -3.21
CA THR A 338 -22.21 17.73 -1.88
C THR A 338 -22.53 16.25 -1.89
N ILE A 339 -21.57 15.41 -1.46
CA ILE A 339 -21.71 13.95 -1.36
C ILE A 339 -21.31 13.55 0.06
N ASP A 340 -22.15 12.79 0.75
CA ASP A 340 -21.96 12.38 2.15
C ASP A 340 -21.61 13.55 3.11
N GLY A 341 -22.18 14.73 2.85
CA GLY A 341 -21.94 15.93 3.65
C GLY A 341 -20.64 16.68 3.31
N ILE A 342 -19.82 16.17 2.40
CA ILE A 342 -18.56 16.79 1.96
C ILE A 342 -18.85 17.65 0.72
N TYR A 343 -18.50 18.94 0.79
CA TYR A 343 -18.59 19.84 -0.36
C TYR A 343 -17.40 19.57 -1.30
N MET A 344 -17.70 19.24 -2.54
CA MET A 344 -16.71 18.97 -3.59
C MET A 344 -16.27 20.29 -4.19
N ASP A 345 -15.14 20.81 -3.75
CA ASP A 345 -14.48 21.95 -4.36
C ASP A 345 -13.64 21.55 -5.59
N GLU A 346 -12.86 22.47 -6.09
CA GLU A 346 -11.99 22.23 -7.24
C GLU A 346 -11.00 21.07 -7.03
N SER A 347 -10.47 20.91 -5.80
CA SER A 347 -9.52 19.86 -5.49
C SER A 347 -10.14 18.45 -5.51
N TRP A 348 -11.44 18.36 -5.30
CA TRP A 348 -12.20 17.11 -5.46
C TRP A 348 -12.54 16.79 -6.92
N ALA A 349 -12.53 17.78 -7.82
CA ALA A 349 -12.74 17.54 -9.25
C ALA A 349 -11.45 17.22 -10.01
N LYS A 350 -10.32 17.79 -9.58
CA LYS A 350 -8.98 17.36 -10.06
C LYS A 350 -8.73 15.93 -9.60
N ASN A 351 -8.22 15.07 -10.49
CA ASN A 351 -8.05 13.66 -10.19
C ASN A 351 -6.97 13.00 -11.08
N ASP A 352 -6.48 11.88 -10.61
CA ASP A 352 -5.52 11.02 -11.30
C ASP A 352 -6.18 9.90 -12.13
N GLY A 353 -7.48 9.98 -12.33
CA GLY A 353 -8.30 8.98 -13.00
C GLY A 353 -9.29 8.27 -12.06
N ILE A 354 -8.94 8.07 -10.79
CA ILE A 354 -9.79 7.34 -9.82
C ILE A 354 -9.80 7.98 -8.43
N VAL A 355 -8.74 8.68 -8.04
CA VAL A 355 -8.61 9.36 -6.74
C VAL A 355 -8.63 10.87 -6.94
N PRO A 356 -9.52 11.60 -6.26
CA PRO A 356 -9.48 13.05 -6.24
C PRO A 356 -8.21 13.59 -5.59
N LEU A 357 -7.69 14.71 -6.08
CA LEU A 357 -6.51 15.37 -5.53
C LEU A 357 -6.69 15.66 -4.02
N ALA A 358 -7.86 16.15 -3.60
CA ALA A 358 -8.19 16.38 -2.19
C ALA A 358 -8.04 15.15 -1.30
N SER A 359 -8.21 13.96 -1.87
CA SER A 359 -8.01 12.69 -1.15
C SER A 359 -6.56 12.27 -1.09
N ALA A 360 -5.76 12.62 -2.11
CA ALA A 360 -4.37 12.15 -2.24
C ALA A 360 -3.35 13.03 -1.50
N LEU A 361 -3.71 14.28 -1.14
CA LEU A 361 -2.77 15.21 -0.53
C LEU A 361 -2.42 14.84 0.92
N TYR A 362 -3.38 14.64 1.77
CA TYR A 362 -3.22 14.31 3.20
C TYR A 362 -4.57 13.90 3.81
N PRO A 363 -4.56 13.20 4.96
CA PRO A 363 -5.79 12.91 5.69
C PRO A 363 -6.47 14.18 6.20
N SER A 364 -7.79 14.24 6.13
CA SER A 364 -8.55 15.41 6.60
C SER A 364 -8.35 15.71 8.09
N THR A 365 -8.04 14.71 8.90
CA THR A 365 -7.72 14.86 10.33
C THR A 365 -6.40 15.58 10.58
N ASP A 366 -5.51 15.63 9.61
CA ASP A 366 -4.19 16.28 9.72
C ASP A 366 -4.12 17.61 8.94
N ALA A 367 -5.23 18.10 8.39
CA ALA A 367 -5.29 19.28 7.53
C ALA A 367 -4.70 20.54 8.17
N ASP A 368 -4.86 20.71 9.49
CA ASP A 368 -4.37 21.88 10.22
C ASP A 368 -2.83 21.88 10.39
N THR A 369 -2.19 20.72 10.26
CA THR A 369 -0.74 20.54 10.44
C THR A 369 -0.01 20.20 9.16
N ALA A 370 -0.72 19.74 8.12
CA ALA A 370 -0.14 19.43 6.83
C ALA A 370 0.47 20.67 6.17
N THR A 371 1.62 20.51 5.56
CA THR A 371 2.34 21.61 4.90
C THR A 371 2.97 21.15 3.58
N SER A 372 3.18 22.10 2.67
CA SER A 372 3.93 21.85 1.45
C SER A 372 5.38 21.48 1.76
N TYR A 373 5.87 20.40 1.16
CA TYR A 373 7.27 20.01 1.30
C TYR A 373 8.22 21.12 0.84
N GLU A 374 7.90 21.80 -0.27
CA GLU A 374 8.72 22.92 -0.78
C GLU A 374 8.77 24.08 0.22
N GLU A 375 7.65 24.45 0.83
CA GLU A 375 7.60 25.51 1.84
C GLU A 375 8.41 25.11 3.08
N ALA A 376 8.27 23.85 3.53
CA ALA A 376 9.02 23.35 4.68
C ALA A 376 10.53 23.40 4.43
N VAL A 377 11.01 22.88 3.29
CA VAL A 377 12.44 22.91 2.94
C VAL A 377 12.95 24.33 2.74
N ASN A 378 12.19 25.20 2.07
CA ASN A 378 12.56 26.60 1.83
C ASN A 378 12.60 27.44 3.12
N SER A 379 11.93 27.00 4.18
CA SER A 379 12.01 27.65 5.50
C SER A 379 13.40 27.56 6.14
N GLY A 380 14.24 26.62 5.68
CA GLY A 380 15.56 26.33 6.23
C GLY A 380 15.53 25.68 7.63
N LYS A 381 14.36 25.27 8.10
CA LYS A 381 14.21 24.50 9.35
C LYS A 381 14.27 23.00 9.04
N PRO A 382 14.74 22.20 10.01
CA PRO A 382 14.60 20.73 9.89
C PRO A 382 13.14 20.34 9.72
N LEU A 383 12.90 19.24 9.00
CA LEU A 383 11.58 18.62 8.95
C LEU A 383 11.23 18.04 10.34
N GLU A 384 9.97 18.11 10.70
CA GLU A 384 9.47 17.61 12.00
C GLU A 384 8.66 16.33 11.78
N PRO A 385 8.88 15.26 12.58
CA PRO A 385 8.02 14.10 12.53
C PRO A 385 6.61 14.40 13.04
N GLY A 386 5.62 13.59 12.66
CA GLY A 386 4.23 13.83 12.99
C GLY A 386 3.53 14.85 12.09
N VAL A 387 4.20 15.31 11.04
CA VAL A 387 3.67 16.27 10.05
C VAL A 387 3.54 15.63 8.68
N TRP A 388 2.44 15.91 7.99
CA TRP A 388 2.26 15.55 6.57
C TRP A 388 2.88 16.59 5.66
N TYR A 389 3.86 16.14 4.87
CA TYR A 389 4.51 16.93 3.82
C TYR A 389 3.94 16.50 2.47
N TYR A 390 3.04 17.31 1.90
CA TYR A 390 2.55 17.04 0.55
C TYR A 390 3.53 17.58 -0.50
N MET A 391 3.89 16.72 -1.43
CA MET A 391 4.79 17.02 -2.53
C MET A 391 4.07 17.85 -3.60
N PRO A 392 4.79 18.57 -4.47
CA PRO A 392 4.19 19.18 -5.65
C PRO A 392 3.36 18.18 -6.44
N VAL A 393 2.18 18.62 -6.91
CA VAL A 393 1.29 17.77 -7.69
C VAL A 393 1.98 17.38 -9.01
N MET A 394 2.00 16.10 -9.30
CA MET A 394 2.54 15.59 -10.57
C MET A 394 1.46 15.74 -11.65
N GLU A 395 1.55 16.86 -12.38
CA GLU A 395 0.61 17.20 -13.45
C GLU A 395 0.87 16.35 -14.69
N GLY A 396 -0.18 15.76 -15.24
CA GLY A 396 -0.10 14.88 -16.40
C GLY A 396 0.11 13.41 -16.08
N PHE A 397 0.31 13.05 -14.81
CA PHE A 397 0.46 11.68 -14.35
C PHE A 397 -0.87 11.10 -13.90
N ASP A 398 -1.12 9.84 -14.24
CA ASP A 398 -2.30 9.11 -13.80
C ASP A 398 -2.03 8.22 -12.58
N HIS A 399 -3.07 7.53 -12.14
CA HIS A 399 -3.03 6.73 -10.92
C HIS A 399 -1.96 5.62 -10.92
N PHE A 400 -1.66 5.03 -12.08
CA PHE A 400 -0.74 3.91 -12.19
C PHE A 400 0.71 4.31 -12.52
N ASP A 401 0.99 5.58 -12.75
CA ASP A 401 2.35 5.98 -13.12
C ASP A 401 3.38 5.59 -12.04
N PHE A 402 3.01 5.67 -10.76
CA PHE A 402 3.86 5.18 -9.67
C PHE A 402 4.12 3.66 -9.66
N CYS A 403 3.39 2.90 -10.46
CA CYS A 403 3.51 1.45 -10.51
C CYS A 403 4.46 0.96 -11.61
N GLY A 404 5.49 1.74 -11.91
CA GLY A 404 6.54 1.37 -12.86
C GLY A 404 6.44 2.04 -14.23
N THR A 405 5.56 3.05 -14.41
CA THR A 405 5.42 3.76 -15.71
C THR A 405 5.78 5.24 -15.64
N ILE A 406 6.41 5.70 -14.55
CA ILE A 406 6.92 7.07 -14.48
C ILE A 406 7.94 7.29 -15.60
N ASP A 407 7.61 8.26 -16.47
CA ASP A 407 8.44 8.74 -17.56
C ASP A 407 8.28 10.26 -17.62
N TYR A 408 8.82 10.90 -18.60
CA TYR A 408 8.86 12.33 -18.82
C TYR A 408 7.84 13.18 -18.01
N PRO A 409 8.26 14.30 -17.35
CA PRO A 409 9.57 14.99 -17.51
C PRO A 409 10.70 14.45 -16.61
N THR A 410 10.46 13.45 -15.81
CA THR A 410 11.46 12.76 -14.99
C THR A 410 11.57 11.29 -15.43
N SER A 411 12.77 10.71 -15.38
CA SER A 411 12.91 9.28 -15.59
C SER A 411 12.47 8.48 -14.37
N PHE A 412 12.18 7.20 -14.56
CA PHE A 412 11.85 6.27 -13.50
C PHE A 412 12.92 6.27 -12.39
N GLU A 413 14.20 6.16 -12.75
CA GLU A 413 15.30 6.14 -11.78
C GLU A 413 15.45 7.48 -11.07
N ASP A 414 15.36 8.61 -11.79
CA ASP A 414 15.49 9.96 -11.24
C ASP A 414 14.44 10.19 -10.14
N PHE A 415 13.20 9.76 -10.38
CA PHE A 415 12.11 9.85 -9.40
C PHE A 415 12.42 9.05 -8.13
N TYR A 416 12.77 7.76 -8.27
CA TYR A 416 12.97 6.89 -7.12
C TYR A 416 14.27 7.19 -6.36
N PHE A 417 15.32 7.68 -7.03
CA PHE A 417 16.52 8.18 -6.35
C PHE A 417 16.25 9.46 -5.59
N THR A 418 15.48 10.39 -6.18
CA THR A 418 15.03 11.61 -5.49
C THR A 418 14.18 11.31 -4.27
N LEU A 419 13.34 10.26 -4.33
CA LEU A 419 12.55 9.80 -3.17
C LEU A 419 13.46 9.42 -1.99
N ILE A 420 14.52 8.64 -2.23
CA ILE A 420 15.49 8.28 -1.19
C ILE A 420 16.14 9.52 -0.58
N GLU A 421 16.62 10.44 -1.42
CA GLU A 421 17.22 11.70 -0.93
C GLU A 421 16.23 12.56 -0.16
N THR A 422 14.95 12.53 -0.52
CA THR A 422 13.88 13.25 0.20
C THR A 422 13.73 12.71 1.61
N ILE A 423 13.66 11.39 1.75
CA ILE A 423 13.52 10.72 3.05
C ILE A 423 14.79 10.88 3.90
N ASN A 424 15.95 10.88 3.29
CA ASN A 424 17.23 11.10 4.00
C ASN A 424 17.42 12.51 4.57
N LYS A 425 16.54 13.46 4.24
CA LYS A 425 16.54 14.82 4.83
C LYS A 425 15.72 14.90 6.12
N ALA A 426 15.03 13.84 6.49
CA ALA A 426 14.21 13.74 7.68
C ALA A 426 15.00 13.53 8.97
#